data_0b204fbc76f9175f7cd211247de1125e
#
_entry.id   0b204fbc76f9175f7cd211247de1125e
#
_cell.length_a   1.000
_cell.length_b   1.000
_cell.length_c   1.000
_cell.angle_alpha   90.00
_cell.angle_beta   90.00
_cell.angle_gamma   90.00
#
_symmetry.space_group_name_H-M   'P 1'
#
loop_
_entity.id
_entity.type
_entity.pdbx_description
1 polymer ?
#
loop_
_entity_poly.entity_id
_entity_poly.type
_entity_poly.pdbx_seq_one_letter_code
_entity_poly.pdbx_strand_id
1 'polypeptide(L)'
;MRKNGIDHIELRMFDLNPLTGAGIDARDVKFAQLLIVWLATMPSCYVSKKDQVNAVQNFKNAAHYDLKTVKIARTEKRARSIVHEALKVIGWMKEFYQGLKMDDVQQILDFEYEKFVDPEKRYAWQVRKQYQENYVEKGLVLARQKQNMTV
;
A
#
# COMPACT_ATOMS: atom_id res chain seq x y z
N MET A 1 16.16 19.06 17.78
CA MET A 1 16.31 18.77 16.33
C MET A 1 17.78 18.44 16.05
N ARG A 2 18.06 17.27 15.50
CA ARG A 2 19.43 16.95 15.07
C ARG A 2 19.81 17.85 13.90
N LYS A 3 21.00 18.41 13.91
CA LYS A 3 21.52 19.34 12.88
C LYS A 3 21.57 18.73 11.47
N ASN A 4 21.48 17.40 11.34
CA ASN A 4 21.72 16.67 10.09
C ASN A 4 20.46 16.12 9.41
N GLY A 5 19.24 16.48 9.86
CA GLY A 5 18.00 16.03 9.25
C GLY A 5 17.67 14.53 9.53
N ILE A 6 16.92 13.93 8.63
CA ILE A 6 16.53 12.50 8.65
C ILE A 6 17.39 11.77 7.63
N ASP A 7 18.17 10.78 8.09
CA ASP A 7 19.07 10.02 7.21
C ASP A 7 18.33 8.89 6.45
N HIS A 8 17.30 8.30 7.06
CA HIS A 8 16.54 7.21 6.46
C HIS A 8 15.12 7.11 7.03
N ILE A 9 14.25 6.45 6.28
CA ILE A 9 12.89 6.09 6.67
C ILE A 9 12.76 4.58 6.55
N GLU A 10 12.28 3.92 7.61
CA GLU A 10 11.98 2.51 7.61
C GLU A 10 10.47 2.27 7.48
N LEU A 11 10.08 1.46 6.49
CA LEU A 11 8.69 1.04 6.28
C LEU A 11 8.51 -0.40 6.77
N ARG A 12 7.69 -0.60 7.80
CA ARG A 12 7.40 -1.92 8.40
C ARG A 12 5.97 -2.38 8.13
N MET A 13 5.39 -1.97 7.01
CA MET A 13 3.97 -2.21 6.70
C MET A 13 3.75 -3.15 5.52
N PHE A 14 4.80 -3.66 4.90
CA PHE A 14 4.66 -4.62 3.82
C PHE A 14 4.52 -6.03 4.38
N ASP A 15 3.41 -6.69 4.02
CA ASP A 15 3.23 -8.11 4.27
C ASP A 15 4.00 -8.95 3.26
N LEU A 16 4.38 -10.16 3.67
CA LEU A 16 5.00 -11.12 2.76
C LEU A 16 3.98 -11.53 1.68
N ASN A 17 4.31 -11.28 0.43
CA ASN A 17 3.48 -11.64 -0.71
C ASN A 17 3.90 -12.98 -1.31
N PRO A 18 3.16 -14.08 -1.09
CA PRO A 18 3.51 -15.41 -1.60
C PRO A 18 3.40 -15.53 -3.12
N LEU A 19 2.75 -14.57 -3.79
CA LEU A 19 2.58 -14.55 -5.25
C LEU A 19 3.85 -14.09 -5.98
N THR A 20 4.84 -13.58 -5.25
CA THR A 20 6.11 -13.09 -5.84
C THR A 20 7.30 -13.93 -5.37
N GLY A 21 8.31 -14.04 -6.21
CA GLY A 21 9.52 -14.80 -5.89
C GLY A 21 10.31 -14.24 -4.70
N ALA A 22 10.38 -12.93 -4.58
CA ALA A 22 11.10 -12.24 -3.51
C ALA A 22 10.25 -11.95 -2.27
N GLY A 23 8.97 -12.36 -2.25
CA GLY A 23 8.05 -12.07 -1.15
C GLY A 23 7.50 -10.64 -1.15
N ILE A 24 7.89 -9.82 -2.10
CA ILE A 24 7.38 -8.46 -2.34
C ILE A 24 7.42 -8.15 -3.83
N ASP A 25 6.45 -7.40 -4.33
CA ASP A 25 6.47 -6.88 -5.70
C ASP A 25 7.30 -5.59 -5.75
N ALA A 26 8.21 -5.50 -6.71
CA ALA A 26 9.06 -4.33 -6.87
C ALA A 26 8.25 -3.05 -7.14
N ARG A 27 7.05 -3.18 -7.75
CA ARG A 27 6.14 -2.06 -7.99
C ARG A 27 5.58 -1.49 -6.69
N ASP A 28 5.27 -2.33 -5.70
CA ASP A 28 4.81 -1.87 -4.37
C ASP A 28 5.89 -1.06 -3.65
N VAL A 29 7.15 -1.53 -3.73
CA VAL A 29 8.30 -0.81 -3.16
C VAL A 29 8.48 0.54 -3.85
N LYS A 30 8.40 0.56 -5.18
CA LYS A 30 8.50 1.79 -5.97
C LYS A 30 7.37 2.75 -5.68
N PHE A 31 6.14 2.24 -5.56
CA PHE A 31 4.98 3.06 -5.16
C PHE A 31 5.19 3.70 -3.79
N ALA A 32 5.66 2.95 -2.79
CA ALA A 32 5.95 3.50 -1.48
C ALA A 32 7.02 4.60 -1.53
N GLN A 33 8.07 4.41 -2.33
CA GLN A 33 9.07 5.45 -2.57
C GLN A 33 8.45 6.72 -3.17
N LEU A 34 7.62 6.56 -4.21
CA LEU A 34 6.93 7.67 -4.86
C LEU A 34 5.98 8.40 -3.89
N LEU A 35 5.23 7.64 -3.08
CA LEU A 35 4.35 8.22 -2.07
C LEU A 35 5.12 9.06 -1.04
N ILE A 36 6.26 8.56 -0.53
CA ILE A 36 7.10 9.28 0.42
C ILE A 36 7.65 10.57 -0.21
N VAL A 37 8.16 10.50 -1.43
CA VAL A 37 8.67 11.66 -2.16
C VAL A 37 7.57 12.69 -2.37
N TRP A 38 6.39 12.27 -2.81
CA TRP A 38 5.24 13.13 -3.00
C TRP A 38 4.80 13.78 -1.69
N LEU A 39 4.70 13.02 -0.58
CA LEU A 39 4.39 13.56 0.75
C LEU A 39 5.43 14.58 1.23
N ALA A 40 6.71 14.38 0.92
CA ALA A 40 7.77 15.30 1.29
C ALA A 40 7.67 16.67 0.56
N THR A 41 6.95 16.74 -0.56
CA THR A 41 6.68 18.01 -1.27
C THR A 41 5.48 18.76 -0.70
N MET A 42 4.67 18.12 0.17
CA MET A 42 3.50 18.76 0.76
C MET A 42 3.89 19.80 1.79
N PRO A 43 3.10 20.88 1.93
CA PRO A 43 3.28 21.81 3.02
C PRO A 43 3.17 21.10 4.37
N SER A 44 4.06 21.44 5.30
CA SER A 44 3.97 20.91 6.66
C SER A 44 2.66 21.37 7.32
N CYS A 45 2.01 20.45 8.02
CA CYS A 45 0.80 20.74 8.77
C CYS A 45 0.93 20.27 10.22
N TYR A 46 0.24 20.96 11.11
CA TYR A 46 0.14 20.52 12.49
C TYR A 46 -0.82 19.35 12.59
N VAL A 47 -0.34 18.26 13.20
CA VAL A 47 -1.15 17.06 13.49
C VAL A 47 -1.42 17.01 14.98
N SER A 48 -2.67 17.19 15.39
CA SER A 48 -3.06 17.12 16.79
C SER A 48 -2.95 15.69 17.34
N LYS A 49 -2.91 15.54 18.68
CA LYS A 49 -2.97 14.21 19.32
C LYS A 49 -4.19 13.41 18.86
N LYS A 50 -5.33 14.07 18.69
CA LYS A 50 -6.57 13.45 18.23
C LYS A 50 -6.46 12.95 16.79
N ASP A 51 -5.85 13.73 15.90
CA ASP A 51 -5.61 13.31 14.52
C ASP A 51 -4.66 12.11 14.45
N GLN A 52 -3.65 12.05 15.33
CA GLN A 52 -2.76 10.89 15.44
C GLN A 52 -3.52 9.63 15.87
N VAL A 53 -4.38 9.73 16.89
CA VAL A 53 -5.22 8.61 17.33
C VAL A 53 -6.15 8.15 16.23
N ASN A 54 -6.79 9.08 15.50
CA ASN A 54 -7.65 8.77 14.37
C ASN A 54 -6.85 8.08 13.23
N ALA A 55 -5.64 8.54 12.94
CA ALA A 55 -4.78 7.93 11.91
C ALA A 55 -4.43 6.48 12.26
N VAL A 56 -4.04 6.22 13.53
CA VAL A 56 -3.77 4.85 14.01
C VAL A 56 -5.02 3.97 13.93
N GLN A 57 -6.19 4.49 14.31
CA GLN A 57 -7.43 3.73 14.21
C GLN A 57 -7.83 3.45 12.76
N ASN A 58 -7.68 4.43 11.87
CA ASN A 58 -7.92 4.26 10.43
C ASN A 58 -7.00 3.18 9.83
N PHE A 59 -5.72 3.19 10.22
CA PHE A 59 -4.75 2.18 9.79
C PHE A 59 -5.18 0.77 10.25
N LYS A 60 -5.55 0.61 11.52
CA LYS A 60 -6.04 -0.67 12.06
C LYS A 60 -7.30 -1.14 11.34
N ASN A 61 -8.25 -0.25 11.09
CA ASN A 61 -9.48 -0.57 10.40
C ASN A 61 -9.21 -1.03 8.95
N ALA A 62 -8.30 -0.34 8.26
CA ALA A 62 -7.90 -0.72 6.90
C ALA A 62 -7.21 -2.08 6.82
N ALA A 63 -6.44 -2.45 7.87
CA ALA A 63 -5.76 -3.73 7.94
C ALA A 63 -6.69 -4.90 8.29
N HIS A 64 -7.75 -4.66 9.09
CA HIS A 64 -8.59 -5.73 9.63
C HIS A 64 -9.89 -5.98 8.88
N TYR A 65 -10.43 -4.98 8.20
CA TYR A 65 -11.76 -5.05 7.62
C TYR A 65 -11.75 -5.00 6.09
N ASP A 66 -12.84 -5.44 5.47
CA ASP A 66 -12.99 -5.35 4.01
C ASP A 66 -12.98 -3.89 3.55
N LEU A 67 -12.06 -3.56 2.65
CA LEU A 67 -11.88 -2.22 2.11
C LEU A 67 -13.14 -1.68 1.41
N LYS A 68 -14.06 -2.55 0.95
CA LYS A 68 -15.36 -2.13 0.38
C LYS A 68 -16.24 -1.42 1.41
N THR A 69 -16.16 -1.83 2.67
CA THR A 69 -17.04 -1.35 3.75
C THR A 69 -16.36 -0.38 4.68
N VAL A 70 -15.02 -0.42 4.73
CA VAL A 70 -14.23 0.42 5.65
C VAL A 70 -14.37 1.88 5.31
N LYS A 71 -14.66 2.64 6.37
CA LYS A 71 -14.64 4.10 6.33
C LYS A 71 -13.53 4.61 7.24
N ILE A 72 -12.83 5.62 6.79
CA ILE A 72 -11.81 6.34 7.57
C ILE A 72 -12.36 7.67 8.05
N ALA A 73 -12.09 7.98 9.32
CA ALA A 73 -12.44 9.26 9.90
C ALA A 73 -11.31 10.26 9.63
N ARG A 74 -11.63 11.35 8.92
CA ARG A 74 -10.74 12.49 8.74
C ARG A 74 -10.92 13.51 9.87
N THR A 75 -12.17 13.66 10.31
CA THR A 75 -12.58 14.41 11.51
C THR A 75 -13.76 13.67 12.14
N GLU A 76 -14.14 13.96 13.39
CA GLU A 76 -15.25 13.28 14.08
C GLU A 76 -16.57 13.24 13.29
N LYS A 77 -16.78 14.16 12.37
CA LYS A 77 -18.07 14.34 11.70
C LYS A 77 -18.14 13.80 10.27
N ARG A 78 -17.02 13.30 9.67
CA ARG A 78 -17.01 12.88 8.26
C ARG A 78 -16.16 11.62 8.07
N ALA A 79 -16.81 10.47 8.13
CA ALA A 79 -16.23 9.22 7.68
C ALA A 79 -16.38 9.08 6.15
N ARG A 80 -15.31 8.70 5.45
CA ARG A 80 -15.28 8.50 4.00
C ARG A 80 -14.80 7.09 3.66
N SER A 81 -15.25 6.55 2.52
CA SER A 81 -14.73 5.29 2.00
C SER A 81 -13.21 5.36 1.84
N ILE A 82 -12.50 4.37 2.37
CA ILE A 82 -11.05 4.28 2.20
C ILE A 82 -10.66 4.14 0.73
N VAL A 83 -11.44 3.37 -0.04
CA VAL A 83 -11.23 3.20 -1.49
C VAL A 83 -11.30 4.54 -2.20
N HIS A 84 -12.33 5.35 -1.89
CA HIS A 84 -12.47 6.68 -2.50
C HIS A 84 -11.28 7.59 -2.18
N GLU A 85 -10.84 7.62 -0.92
CA GLU A 85 -9.71 8.48 -0.53
C GLU A 85 -8.37 7.97 -1.11
N ALA A 86 -8.17 6.65 -1.23
CA ALA A 86 -6.99 6.08 -1.86
C ALA A 86 -6.93 6.43 -3.36
N LEU A 87 -8.03 6.25 -4.10
CA LEU A 87 -8.11 6.61 -5.52
C LEU A 87 -7.83 8.10 -5.74
N LYS A 88 -8.31 8.94 -4.83
CA LYS A 88 -8.08 10.39 -4.88
C LYS A 88 -6.60 10.73 -4.65
N VAL A 89 -5.96 10.11 -3.67
CA VAL A 89 -4.52 10.31 -3.39
C VAL A 89 -3.68 9.86 -4.59
N ILE A 90 -3.95 8.68 -5.14
CA ILE A 90 -3.23 8.18 -6.33
C ILE A 90 -3.48 9.10 -7.53
N GLY A 91 -4.69 9.63 -7.69
CA GLY A 91 -5.00 10.62 -8.72
C GLY A 91 -4.13 11.86 -8.61
N TRP A 92 -3.99 12.43 -7.44
CA TRP A 92 -3.09 13.58 -7.19
C TRP A 92 -1.62 13.25 -7.44
N MET A 93 -1.18 12.04 -7.09
CA MET A 93 0.18 11.58 -7.42
C MET A 93 0.39 11.48 -8.93
N LYS A 94 -0.60 10.96 -9.69
CA LYS A 94 -0.53 10.90 -11.15
C LYS A 94 -0.36 12.28 -11.77
N GLU A 95 -1.17 13.25 -11.34
CA GLU A 95 -1.06 14.64 -11.80
C GLU A 95 0.31 15.23 -11.49
N PHE A 96 0.81 15.04 -10.27
CA PHE A 96 2.12 15.54 -9.84
C PHE A 96 3.25 14.94 -10.69
N TYR A 97 3.28 13.63 -10.85
CA TYR A 97 4.36 12.96 -11.60
C TYR A 97 4.25 13.11 -13.12
N GLN A 98 3.06 13.31 -13.66
CA GLN A 98 2.86 13.63 -15.07
C GLN A 98 3.54 14.99 -15.42
N GLY A 99 3.44 15.95 -14.54
CA GLY A 99 4.12 17.25 -14.68
C GLY A 99 5.64 17.13 -14.73
N LEU A 100 6.23 16.06 -14.15
CA LEU A 100 7.65 15.78 -14.15
C LEU A 100 8.11 14.91 -15.34
N LYS A 101 7.20 14.54 -16.26
CA LYS A 101 7.46 13.68 -17.45
C LYS A 101 8.19 12.36 -17.14
N MET A 102 7.72 11.67 -16.12
CA MET A 102 8.25 10.37 -15.66
C MET A 102 7.28 9.26 -16.08
N ASP A 103 7.35 8.80 -17.32
CA ASP A 103 6.36 7.87 -17.91
C ASP A 103 6.33 6.50 -17.25
N ASP A 104 7.46 5.96 -16.81
CA ASP A 104 7.55 4.71 -16.06
C ASP A 104 6.80 4.78 -14.70
N VAL A 105 6.73 5.96 -14.11
CA VAL A 105 6.02 6.20 -12.85
C VAL A 105 4.52 6.08 -13.04
N GLN A 106 3.96 6.49 -14.17
CA GLN A 106 2.53 6.37 -14.44
C GLN A 106 2.08 4.91 -14.42
N GLN A 107 2.88 3.99 -14.98
CA GLN A 107 2.57 2.56 -14.96
C GLN A 107 2.52 1.98 -13.54
N ILE A 108 3.40 2.44 -12.64
CA ILE A 108 3.38 2.05 -11.22
C ILE A 108 2.10 2.57 -10.54
N LEU A 109 1.76 3.83 -10.78
CA LEU A 109 0.57 4.44 -10.20
C LEU A 109 -0.73 3.82 -10.74
N ASP A 110 -0.76 3.44 -12.04
CA ASP A 110 -1.87 2.71 -12.63
C ASP A 110 -2.05 1.33 -12.00
N PHE A 111 -0.95 0.61 -11.80
CA PHE A 111 -0.97 -0.69 -11.16
C PHE A 111 -1.57 -0.63 -9.74
N GLU A 112 -1.18 0.36 -8.94
CA GLU A 112 -1.74 0.54 -7.60
C GLU A 112 -3.20 1.04 -7.63
N TYR A 113 -3.53 1.95 -8.54
CA TYR A 113 -4.88 2.46 -8.73
C TYR A 113 -5.87 1.33 -9.01
N GLU A 114 -5.51 0.41 -9.89
CA GLU A 114 -6.33 -0.72 -10.29
C GLU A 114 -6.67 -1.68 -9.13
N LYS A 115 -5.81 -1.81 -8.12
CA LYS A 115 -6.11 -2.61 -6.91
C LYS A 115 -7.28 -2.01 -6.11
N PHE A 116 -7.53 -0.71 -6.21
CA PHE A 116 -8.68 -0.06 -5.56
C PHE A 116 -9.94 -0.08 -6.43
N VAL A 117 -9.79 -0.05 -7.75
CA VAL A 117 -10.91 -0.16 -8.70
C VAL A 117 -11.46 -1.58 -8.73
N ASP A 118 -10.57 -2.57 -8.87
CA ASP A 118 -10.90 -3.98 -9.00
C ASP A 118 -10.37 -4.79 -7.79
N PRO A 119 -11.26 -5.28 -6.91
CA PRO A 119 -10.86 -6.10 -5.78
C PRO A 119 -10.08 -7.38 -6.15
N GLU A 120 -10.34 -7.96 -7.33
CA GLU A 120 -9.66 -9.18 -7.81
C GLU A 120 -8.16 -8.95 -8.06
N LYS A 121 -7.75 -7.69 -8.26
CA LYS A 121 -6.34 -7.30 -8.40
C LYS A 121 -5.60 -7.16 -7.08
N ARG A 122 -6.29 -7.23 -5.94
CA ARG A 122 -5.66 -7.19 -4.61
C ARG A 122 -5.01 -8.52 -4.28
N TYR A 123 -3.81 -8.49 -3.76
CA TYR A 123 -3.08 -9.71 -3.38
C TYR A 123 -3.85 -10.60 -2.41
N ALA A 124 -4.51 -10.02 -1.41
CA ALA A 124 -5.31 -10.78 -0.46
C ALA A 124 -6.41 -11.61 -1.14
N TRP A 125 -7.07 -11.07 -2.16
CA TRP A 125 -8.08 -11.80 -2.94
C TRP A 125 -7.44 -12.87 -3.82
N GLN A 126 -6.33 -12.57 -4.47
CA GLN A 126 -5.59 -13.53 -5.30
C GLN A 126 -5.06 -14.68 -4.45
N VAL A 127 -4.46 -14.40 -3.29
CA VAL A 127 -4.00 -15.39 -2.33
C VAL A 127 -5.17 -16.24 -1.85
N ARG A 128 -6.28 -15.62 -1.44
CA ARG A 128 -7.48 -16.34 -1.01
C ARG A 128 -8.00 -17.28 -2.10
N LYS A 129 -8.08 -16.82 -3.35
CA LYS A 129 -8.55 -17.62 -4.49
C LYS A 129 -7.62 -18.79 -4.79
N GLN A 130 -6.30 -18.56 -4.72
CA GLN A 130 -5.29 -19.57 -5.03
C GLN A 130 -5.12 -20.62 -3.93
N TYR A 131 -5.33 -20.23 -2.65
CA TYR A 131 -5.04 -21.05 -1.48
C TYR A 131 -6.31 -21.49 -0.70
N GLN A 132 -7.47 -21.50 -1.34
CA GLN A 132 -8.80 -21.66 -0.72
C GLN A 132 -8.95 -22.87 0.20
N GLU A 133 -8.30 -23.99 -0.11
CA GLU A 133 -8.55 -25.26 0.59
C GLU A 133 -7.49 -25.61 1.65
N ASN A 134 -6.23 -25.24 1.43
CA ASN A 134 -5.15 -25.53 2.38
C ASN A 134 -3.96 -24.59 2.20
N TYR A 135 -4.00 -23.45 2.90
CA TYR A 135 -2.96 -22.43 2.82
C TYR A 135 -1.56 -22.97 3.18
N VAL A 136 -1.49 -23.77 4.26
CA VAL A 136 -0.22 -24.31 4.77
C VAL A 136 0.40 -25.30 3.77
N GLU A 137 -0.39 -26.24 3.27
CA GLU A 137 0.09 -27.27 2.34
C GLU A 137 0.57 -26.67 1.02
N LYS A 138 -0.21 -25.73 0.45
CA LYS A 138 0.21 -25.01 -0.76
C LYS A 138 1.46 -24.15 -0.53
N GLY A 139 1.59 -23.53 0.64
CA GLY A 139 2.80 -22.82 1.04
C GLY A 139 4.03 -23.73 1.10
N LEU A 140 3.90 -24.92 1.66
CA LEU A 140 4.96 -25.93 1.70
C LEU A 140 5.35 -26.44 0.30
N VAL A 141 4.37 -26.65 -0.58
CA VAL A 141 4.64 -27.02 -1.98
C VAL A 141 5.44 -25.96 -2.69
N LEU A 142 5.05 -24.69 -2.57
CA LEU A 142 5.78 -23.56 -3.15
C LEU A 142 7.20 -23.41 -2.59
N ALA A 143 7.38 -23.61 -1.29
CA ALA A 143 8.70 -23.56 -0.66
C ALA A 143 9.63 -24.64 -1.22
N ARG A 144 9.14 -25.87 -1.36
CA ARG A 144 9.89 -26.98 -1.97
C ARG A 144 10.24 -26.73 -3.44
N GLN A 145 9.29 -26.20 -4.22
CA GLN A 145 9.55 -25.84 -5.63
C GLN A 145 10.66 -24.80 -5.76
N LYS A 146 10.64 -23.75 -4.92
CA LYS A 146 11.68 -22.72 -4.92
C LYS A 146 13.05 -23.27 -4.50
N GLN A 147 13.10 -24.16 -3.53
CA GLN A 147 14.34 -24.80 -3.08
C GLN A 147 14.97 -25.62 -4.22
N ASN A 148 14.19 -26.33 -5.02
CA ASN A 148 14.65 -27.13 -6.16
C ASN A 148 15.08 -26.26 -7.38
N MET A 149 14.68 -24.99 -7.45
CA MET A 149 15.09 -24.06 -8.50
C MET A 149 16.40 -23.33 -8.18
N THR A 150 16.91 -23.45 -6.96
CA THR A 150 18.13 -22.74 -6.49
C THR A 150 19.35 -23.67 -6.46
N VAL A 151 19.21 -24.93 -6.87
CA VAL A 151 20.27 -25.92 -7.10
C VAL A 151 20.50 -26.05 -8.60
#